data_24cc51d87db3b1f0cece204c145acbd1
#
_entry.id   24cc51d87db3b1f0cece204c145acbd1
#
_cell.length_a   1.000
_cell.length_b   1.000
_cell.length_c   1.000
_cell.angle_alpha   90.00
_cell.angle_beta   90.00
_cell.angle_gamma   90.00
#
_symmetry.space_group_name_H-M   'P 1'
#
loop_
_entity.id
_entity.type
_entity.pdbx_description
1 polymer ?
#
loop_
_entity_poly.entity_id
_entity_poly.type
_entity_poly.pdbx_seq_one_letter_code
_entity_poly.pdbx_strand_id
1 'polypeptide(L)'
;MKKSLKVMSVFMSAMLTLGSLGAVSLTAGAQESIGTVTKITSGDFVYTVEDNVATIVDYTGSANALVIPQTIDGRKIVRIGDYALSKKAKLNSVVVPESVESIGSSAFEDSVDLKKVTLPDGVTKIGPSAFYGCSKLTTVNIPAKLEEIDDYTFSGCTQLTDIKLSESVTYVGESAFEGCSNLNSVTLSEN
;
A
#
# COMPACT_ATOMS: atom_id res chain seq x y z
N MET A 1 -0.35 -16.23 28.82
CA MET A 1 -0.63 -14.87 29.32
C MET A 1 0.21 -13.89 28.52
N LYS A 2 -0.37 -13.23 27.53
CA LYS A 2 0.30 -12.22 26.68
C LYS A 2 0.03 -10.85 27.26
N LYS A 3 1.08 -10.14 27.68
CA LYS A 3 0.98 -8.76 28.16
C LYS A 3 0.95 -7.83 26.95
N SER A 4 -0.16 -7.11 26.80
CA SER A 4 -0.33 -6.02 25.84
C SER A 4 0.42 -4.79 26.34
N LEU A 5 1.35 -4.27 25.54
CA LEU A 5 2.03 -3.00 25.83
C LEU A 5 1.26 -1.89 25.13
N LYS A 6 0.52 -1.08 25.90
CA LYS A 6 -0.10 0.15 25.41
C LYS A 6 0.96 1.24 25.34
N VAL A 7 1.23 1.74 24.14
CA VAL A 7 2.02 2.96 23.93
C VAL A 7 1.10 4.17 24.12
N MET A 8 1.32 4.92 25.17
CA MET A 8 0.66 6.20 25.42
C MET A 8 1.50 7.32 24.80
N SER A 9 0.95 7.99 23.78
CA SER A 9 1.52 9.19 23.19
C SER A 9 1.29 10.37 24.16
N VAL A 10 2.37 10.97 24.65
CA VAL A 10 2.32 12.24 25.39
C VAL A 10 2.91 13.34 24.51
N PHE A 11 2.07 14.21 24.00
CA PHE A 11 2.50 15.46 23.39
C PHE A 11 2.97 16.42 24.49
N MET A 12 4.23 16.81 24.45
CA MET A 12 4.75 17.88 25.29
C MET A 12 5.37 18.96 24.39
N SER A 13 4.64 20.05 24.28
CA SER A 13 5.09 21.30 23.66
C SER A 13 6.09 21.99 24.58
N ALA A 14 7.33 22.12 24.16
CA ALA A 14 8.33 22.90 24.89
C ALA A 14 8.62 24.20 24.14
N MET A 15 8.20 25.31 24.74
CA MET A 15 8.50 26.68 24.32
C MET A 15 9.92 27.02 24.83
N LEU A 16 10.83 27.35 23.90
CA LEU A 16 12.22 27.71 24.22
C LEU A 16 12.31 29.23 24.47
N THR A 17 12.58 29.63 25.72
CA THR A 17 13.06 30.97 26.02
C THR A 17 14.58 30.94 26.21
N LEU A 18 15.30 31.82 25.49
CA LEU A 18 16.73 32.01 25.66
C LEU A 18 17.07 32.66 27.01
N GLY A 19 18.02 32.08 27.75
CA GLY A 19 18.62 32.70 28.93
C GLY A 19 19.84 31.91 29.42
N SER A 20 21.01 32.51 29.24
CA SER A 20 22.36 32.35 29.80
C SER A 20 22.81 31.13 30.62
N LEU A 21 23.97 30.61 30.19
CA LEU A 21 25.07 29.89 30.86
C LEU A 21 24.79 29.03 32.11
N GLY A 22 24.98 27.74 31.92
CA GLY A 22 25.19 26.76 32.97
C GLY A 22 25.43 25.39 32.32
N ALA A 23 26.67 24.85 32.42
CA ALA A 23 27.00 23.53 31.90
C ALA A 23 26.21 22.47 32.70
N VAL A 24 25.20 21.88 32.08
CA VAL A 24 24.51 20.70 32.59
C VAL A 24 25.01 19.49 31.78
N SER A 25 25.69 18.59 32.49
CA SER A 25 26.04 17.26 31.96
C SER A 25 24.75 16.49 31.70
N LEU A 26 24.34 16.35 30.43
CA LEU A 26 23.28 15.45 30.05
C LEU A 26 23.82 14.02 29.97
N THR A 27 23.47 13.21 30.95
CA THR A 27 23.50 11.76 30.82
C THR A 27 22.58 11.35 29.68
N ALA A 28 23.12 10.53 28.76
CA ALA A 28 22.43 10.03 27.59
C ALA A 28 21.14 9.26 27.97
N GLY A 29 20.02 9.98 27.96
CA GLY A 29 18.69 9.35 27.85
C GLY A 29 18.47 9.02 26.39
N ALA A 30 17.98 7.84 26.09
CA ALA A 30 17.65 7.35 24.76
C ALA A 30 16.83 8.40 24.00
N GLN A 31 17.45 9.03 23.04
CA GLN A 31 16.78 9.90 22.06
C GLN A 31 16.08 8.97 21.10
N GLU A 32 14.76 8.76 21.29
CA GLU A 32 13.93 8.18 20.24
C GLU A 32 14.06 9.09 19.03
N SER A 33 14.89 8.71 18.08
CA SER A 33 14.96 9.37 16.79
C SER A 33 13.62 9.09 16.10
N ILE A 34 12.75 10.09 16.04
CA ILE A 34 11.66 10.12 15.08
C ILE A 34 12.38 10.22 13.73
N GLY A 35 12.72 9.07 13.17
CA GLY A 35 13.40 8.97 11.89
C GLY A 35 12.52 9.62 10.83
N THR A 36 12.95 10.73 10.27
CA THR A 36 12.35 11.26 9.06
C THR A 36 12.58 10.21 7.98
N VAL A 37 11.49 9.55 7.54
CA VAL A 37 11.55 8.57 6.46
C VAL A 37 12.02 9.28 5.20
N THR A 38 13.27 9.03 4.80
CA THR A 38 13.87 9.69 3.63
C THR A 38 13.30 9.08 2.36
N LYS A 39 12.70 9.90 1.50
CA LYS A 39 12.29 9.50 0.16
C LYS A 39 13.48 9.57 -0.78
N ILE A 40 13.68 8.51 -1.55
CA ILE A 40 14.75 8.35 -2.55
C ILE A 40 14.09 8.24 -3.92
N THR A 41 14.66 8.91 -4.93
CA THR A 41 14.18 8.80 -6.32
C THR A 41 15.18 7.97 -7.13
N SER A 42 14.69 6.98 -7.86
CA SER A 42 15.46 6.17 -8.80
C SER A 42 14.61 5.95 -10.06
N GLY A 43 15.04 6.52 -11.19
CA GLY A 43 14.25 6.56 -12.40
C GLY A 43 12.89 7.22 -12.15
N ASP A 44 11.82 6.53 -12.54
CA ASP A 44 10.45 7.00 -12.36
C ASP A 44 9.84 6.65 -10.98
N PHE A 45 10.58 5.99 -10.11
CA PHE A 45 10.08 5.56 -8.81
C PHE A 45 10.61 6.45 -7.68
N VAL A 46 9.72 6.75 -6.72
CA VAL A 46 10.10 7.28 -5.41
C VAL A 46 9.86 6.17 -4.38
N TYR A 47 10.84 5.91 -3.55
CA TYR A 47 10.77 4.85 -2.56
C TYR A 47 11.40 5.25 -1.22
N THR A 48 11.09 4.51 -0.19
CA THR A 48 11.70 4.60 1.14
C THR A 48 12.40 3.29 1.48
N VAL A 49 13.32 3.34 2.43
CA VAL A 49 14.08 2.17 2.87
C VAL A 49 13.92 1.99 4.36
N GLU A 50 13.56 0.78 4.78
CA GLU A 50 13.53 0.32 6.15
C GLU A 50 14.07 -1.11 6.16
N ASP A 51 14.92 -1.47 7.11
CA ASP A 51 15.52 -2.81 7.23
C ASP A 51 16.12 -3.38 5.92
N ASN A 52 16.74 -2.50 5.13
CA ASN A 52 17.36 -2.81 3.83
C ASN A 52 16.39 -3.30 2.74
N VAL A 53 15.09 -3.12 2.90
CA VAL A 53 14.05 -3.36 1.88
C VAL A 53 13.41 -2.05 1.45
N ALA A 54 12.82 -2.04 0.25
CA ALA A 54 12.22 -0.85 -0.35
C ALA A 54 10.69 -0.93 -0.31
N THR A 55 10.07 0.24 -0.03
CA THR A 55 8.65 0.50 -0.23
C THR A 55 8.51 1.55 -1.31
N ILE A 56 7.81 1.25 -2.41
CA ILE A 56 7.47 2.27 -3.42
C ILE A 56 6.42 3.21 -2.82
N VAL A 57 6.68 4.50 -2.84
CA VAL A 57 5.77 5.53 -2.28
C VAL A 57 5.24 6.50 -3.32
N ASP A 58 5.80 6.50 -4.54
CA ASP A 58 5.23 7.21 -5.70
C ASP A 58 5.83 6.66 -7.00
N TYR A 59 5.10 6.89 -8.09
CA TYR A 59 5.52 6.65 -9.46
C TYR A 59 5.29 7.91 -10.28
N THR A 60 6.35 8.50 -10.79
CA THR A 60 6.33 9.77 -11.54
C THR A 60 6.36 9.58 -13.06
N GLY A 61 6.51 8.33 -13.51
CA GLY A 61 6.56 7.98 -14.93
C GLY A 61 5.21 8.10 -15.63
N SER A 62 5.24 7.92 -16.94
CA SER A 62 4.06 8.03 -17.81
C SER A 62 3.75 6.77 -18.61
N ALA A 63 4.24 5.60 -18.14
CA ALA A 63 4.01 4.33 -18.82
C ALA A 63 2.53 3.97 -18.84
N ASN A 64 2.05 3.46 -19.98
CA ASN A 64 0.72 2.87 -20.08
C ASN A 64 0.66 1.46 -19.49
N ALA A 65 1.75 0.72 -19.59
CA ALA A 65 1.93 -0.60 -18.98
C ALA A 65 3.17 -0.56 -18.10
N LEU A 66 2.99 -0.79 -16.81
CA LEU A 66 4.05 -0.72 -15.81
C LEU A 66 4.40 -2.12 -15.33
N VAL A 67 5.67 -2.48 -15.43
CA VAL A 67 6.23 -3.64 -14.73
C VAL A 67 7.12 -3.11 -13.62
N ILE A 68 6.69 -3.30 -12.38
CA ILE A 68 7.48 -2.89 -11.22
C ILE A 68 8.65 -3.89 -11.06
N PRO A 69 9.91 -3.43 -10.93
CA PRO A 69 11.05 -4.33 -10.80
C PRO A 69 11.04 -5.04 -9.43
N GLN A 70 11.72 -6.19 -9.33
CA GLN A 70 11.85 -6.89 -8.04
C GLN A 70 12.75 -6.15 -7.05
N THR A 71 13.71 -5.39 -7.57
CA THR A 71 14.67 -4.64 -6.77
C THR A 71 14.84 -3.22 -7.31
N ILE A 72 15.15 -2.29 -6.44
CA ILE A 72 15.51 -0.92 -6.78
C ILE A 72 16.78 -0.53 -6.01
N ASP A 73 17.80 -0.06 -6.72
CA ASP A 73 19.11 0.27 -6.17
C ASP A 73 19.68 -0.84 -5.25
N GLY A 74 19.54 -2.11 -5.71
CA GLY A 74 19.98 -3.31 -5.00
C GLY A 74 19.12 -3.74 -3.81
N ARG A 75 17.99 -3.07 -3.55
CA ARG A 75 17.06 -3.39 -2.45
C ARG A 75 15.82 -4.08 -2.98
N LYS A 76 15.40 -5.14 -2.31
CA LYS A 76 14.16 -5.87 -2.61
C LYS A 76 12.95 -4.96 -2.35
N ILE A 77 12.05 -4.83 -3.33
CA ILE A 77 10.78 -4.13 -3.14
C ILE A 77 9.81 -5.11 -2.50
N VAL A 78 9.34 -4.79 -1.28
CA VAL A 78 8.43 -5.65 -0.51
C VAL A 78 7.06 -5.04 -0.32
N ARG A 79 6.89 -3.76 -0.63
CA ARG A 79 5.62 -3.06 -0.46
C ARG A 79 5.39 -2.04 -1.57
N ILE A 80 4.14 -1.95 -2.03
CA ILE A 80 3.59 -0.77 -2.69
C ILE A 80 2.91 0.05 -1.60
N GLY A 81 3.41 1.26 -1.34
CA GLY A 81 2.96 2.11 -0.24
C GLY A 81 1.60 2.76 -0.49
N ASP A 82 1.15 3.49 0.51
CA ASP A 82 -0.12 4.18 0.46
C ASP A 82 -0.09 5.26 -0.63
N TYR A 83 -1.14 5.33 -1.45
CA TYR A 83 -1.27 6.25 -2.59
C TYR A 83 -0.19 6.15 -3.68
N ALA A 84 0.70 5.17 -3.64
CA ALA A 84 1.91 5.11 -4.50
C ALA A 84 1.62 5.17 -6.01
N LEU A 85 0.53 4.60 -6.45
CA LEU A 85 0.08 4.55 -7.84
C LEU A 85 -1.33 5.15 -8.00
N SER A 86 -1.74 6.04 -7.07
CA SER A 86 -3.04 6.71 -7.15
C SER A 86 -3.06 7.77 -8.25
N LYS A 87 -4.24 7.97 -8.86
CA LYS A 87 -4.51 9.04 -9.87
C LYS A 87 -3.58 8.99 -11.09
N LYS A 88 -3.10 7.79 -11.46
CA LYS A 88 -2.25 7.58 -12.64
C LYS A 88 -3.14 7.38 -13.88
N ALA A 89 -3.66 8.49 -14.43
CA ALA A 89 -4.69 8.54 -15.48
C ALA A 89 -4.31 7.88 -16.83
N LYS A 90 -3.04 7.53 -17.05
CA LYS A 90 -2.62 6.85 -18.30
C LYS A 90 -2.22 5.39 -18.07
N LEU A 91 -2.19 4.96 -16.83
CA LEU A 91 -1.74 3.63 -16.46
C LEU A 91 -2.85 2.61 -16.78
N ASN A 92 -2.63 1.77 -17.79
CA ASN A 92 -3.60 0.76 -18.23
C ASN A 92 -3.38 -0.60 -17.54
N SER A 93 -2.14 -0.95 -17.26
CA SER A 93 -1.82 -2.23 -16.62
C SER A 93 -0.61 -2.14 -15.70
N VAL A 94 -0.64 -2.91 -14.63
CA VAL A 94 0.47 -3.05 -13.68
C VAL A 94 0.76 -4.52 -13.41
N VAL A 95 2.03 -4.86 -13.46
CA VAL A 95 2.56 -6.14 -12.96
C VAL A 95 3.36 -5.86 -11.70
N VAL A 96 2.90 -6.39 -10.58
CA VAL A 96 3.55 -6.30 -9.28
C VAL A 96 4.51 -7.49 -9.14
N PRO A 97 5.78 -7.29 -8.72
CA PRO A 97 6.77 -8.36 -8.67
C PRO A 97 6.52 -9.33 -7.52
N GLU A 98 7.04 -10.56 -7.66
CA GLU A 98 6.92 -11.67 -6.68
C GLU A 98 7.48 -11.32 -5.29
N SER A 99 8.29 -10.28 -5.22
CA SER A 99 8.88 -9.83 -3.96
C SER A 99 7.93 -9.04 -3.06
N VAL A 100 6.78 -8.58 -3.59
CA VAL A 100 5.84 -7.74 -2.85
C VAL A 100 4.94 -8.59 -1.97
N GLU A 101 4.85 -8.20 -0.71
CA GLU A 101 4.10 -8.87 0.35
C GLU A 101 2.87 -8.06 0.78
N SER A 102 2.84 -6.74 0.47
CA SER A 102 1.70 -5.89 0.83
C SER A 102 1.46 -4.73 -0.14
N ILE A 103 0.19 -4.40 -0.30
CA ILE A 103 -0.32 -3.21 -1.03
C ILE A 103 -0.93 -2.27 0.01
N GLY A 104 -0.55 -1.01 -0.03
CA GLY A 104 -1.02 0.01 0.91
C GLY A 104 -2.43 0.51 0.66
N SER A 105 -2.90 1.35 1.57
CA SER A 105 -4.19 2.03 1.45
C SER A 105 -4.21 2.95 0.23
N SER A 106 -5.31 2.96 -0.52
CA SER A 106 -5.48 3.82 -1.70
C SER A 106 -4.35 3.70 -2.75
N ALA A 107 -3.61 2.58 -2.77
CA ALA A 107 -2.39 2.45 -3.58
C ALA A 107 -2.62 2.72 -5.07
N PHE A 108 -3.79 2.39 -5.61
CA PHE A 108 -4.21 2.63 -7.01
C PHE A 108 -5.47 3.50 -7.12
N GLU A 109 -5.88 4.16 -6.02
CA GLU A 109 -7.09 4.99 -5.98
C GLU A 109 -7.18 5.93 -7.19
N ASP A 110 -8.37 6.02 -7.80
CA ASP A 110 -8.67 6.90 -8.94
C ASP A 110 -7.73 6.75 -10.15
N SER A 111 -7.04 5.62 -10.29
CA SER A 111 -6.34 5.27 -11.52
C SER A 111 -7.35 4.78 -12.56
N VAL A 112 -8.15 5.74 -13.08
CA VAL A 112 -9.37 5.49 -13.86
C VAL A 112 -9.18 4.71 -15.14
N ASP A 113 -7.98 4.76 -15.75
CA ASP A 113 -7.65 4.02 -16.97
C ASP A 113 -7.08 2.61 -16.71
N LEU A 114 -6.87 2.25 -15.44
CA LEU A 114 -6.31 0.97 -15.05
C LEU A 114 -7.30 -0.16 -15.37
N LYS A 115 -6.89 -1.08 -16.27
CA LYS A 115 -7.72 -2.19 -16.74
C LYS A 115 -7.34 -3.52 -16.11
N LYS A 116 -6.04 -3.69 -15.82
CA LYS A 116 -5.51 -4.95 -15.31
C LYS A 116 -4.42 -4.71 -14.28
N VAL A 117 -4.51 -5.44 -13.16
CA VAL A 117 -3.43 -5.57 -12.18
C VAL A 117 -3.13 -7.05 -12.01
N THR A 118 -1.85 -7.40 -12.04
CA THR A 118 -1.37 -8.74 -11.71
C THR A 118 -0.62 -8.66 -10.40
N LEU A 119 -1.18 -9.31 -9.38
CA LEU A 119 -0.62 -9.39 -8.03
C LEU A 119 0.06 -10.76 -7.83
N PRO A 120 1.22 -10.82 -7.16
CA PRO A 120 1.86 -12.09 -6.83
C PRO A 120 1.10 -12.81 -5.69
N ASP A 121 1.18 -14.14 -5.67
CA ASP A 121 0.54 -14.97 -4.64
C ASP A 121 1.10 -14.75 -3.22
N GLY A 122 2.27 -14.10 -3.13
CA GLY A 122 2.92 -13.72 -1.88
C GLY A 122 2.25 -12.56 -1.13
N VAL A 123 1.36 -11.81 -1.77
CA VAL A 123 0.66 -10.68 -1.11
C VAL A 123 -0.29 -11.22 -0.06
N THR A 124 -0.10 -10.76 1.18
CA THR A 124 -0.91 -11.13 2.35
C THR A 124 -1.82 -10.00 2.81
N LYS A 125 -1.60 -8.77 2.33
CA LYS A 125 -2.39 -7.61 2.69
C LYS A 125 -2.62 -6.67 1.51
N ILE A 126 -3.89 -6.26 1.34
CA ILE A 126 -4.33 -5.18 0.47
C ILE A 126 -5.11 -4.21 1.36
N GLY A 127 -4.64 -2.97 1.49
CA GLY A 127 -5.25 -1.98 2.38
C GLY A 127 -6.56 -1.43 1.85
N PRO A 128 -7.31 -0.71 2.71
CA PRO A 128 -8.60 -0.14 2.35
C PRO A 128 -8.48 0.80 1.15
N SER A 129 -9.53 0.85 0.33
CA SER A 129 -9.61 1.69 -0.86
C SER A 129 -8.50 1.45 -1.89
N ALA A 130 -7.75 0.35 -1.82
CA ALA A 130 -6.56 0.13 -2.66
C ALA A 130 -6.84 0.31 -4.16
N PHE A 131 -8.02 -0.05 -4.66
CA PHE A 131 -8.47 0.09 -6.04
C PHE A 131 -9.73 0.97 -6.16
N TYR A 132 -10.02 1.80 -5.15
CA TYR A 132 -11.18 2.68 -5.17
C TYR A 132 -11.19 3.53 -6.44
N GLY A 133 -12.34 3.63 -7.12
CA GLY A 133 -12.51 4.46 -8.31
C GLY A 133 -11.73 4.01 -9.54
N CYS A 134 -11.11 2.81 -9.56
CA CYS A 134 -10.50 2.23 -10.76
C CYS A 134 -11.60 1.81 -11.76
N SER A 135 -12.29 2.78 -12.34
CA SER A 135 -13.53 2.57 -13.08
C SER A 135 -13.40 1.67 -14.32
N LYS A 136 -12.21 1.55 -14.92
CA LYS A 136 -11.95 0.65 -16.06
C LYS A 136 -11.33 -0.69 -15.67
N LEU A 137 -11.18 -0.99 -14.37
CA LEU A 137 -10.60 -2.24 -13.93
C LEU A 137 -11.53 -3.41 -14.28
N THR A 138 -11.05 -4.30 -15.15
CA THR A 138 -11.77 -5.49 -15.59
C THR A 138 -11.22 -6.76 -15.00
N THR A 139 -9.93 -6.76 -14.66
CA THR A 139 -9.22 -7.97 -14.22
C THR A 139 -8.23 -7.67 -13.12
N VAL A 140 -8.41 -8.34 -12.01
CA VAL A 140 -7.46 -8.42 -10.90
C VAL A 140 -7.52 -9.84 -10.32
N ASN A 141 -6.36 -10.45 -10.10
CA ASN A 141 -6.31 -11.71 -9.38
C ASN A 141 -6.24 -11.45 -7.87
N ILE A 142 -6.96 -12.26 -7.10
CA ILE A 142 -6.87 -12.24 -5.64
C ILE A 142 -5.77 -13.21 -5.20
N PRO A 143 -4.73 -12.72 -4.50
CA PRO A 143 -3.61 -13.55 -4.07
C PRO A 143 -4.05 -14.71 -3.16
N ALA A 144 -3.38 -15.86 -3.30
CA ALA A 144 -3.75 -17.08 -2.58
C ALA A 144 -3.63 -16.98 -1.05
N LYS A 145 -2.83 -16.04 -0.54
CA LYS A 145 -2.60 -15.83 0.89
C LYS A 145 -3.36 -14.64 1.49
N LEU A 146 -4.19 -13.98 0.67
CA LEU A 146 -4.97 -12.83 1.15
C LEU A 146 -6.10 -13.33 2.04
N GLU A 147 -6.18 -12.83 3.28
CA GLU A 147 -7.19 -13.26 4.26
C GLU A 147 -8.41 -12.32 4.31
N GLU A 148 -8.26 -11.09 3.82
CA GLU A 148 -9.32 -10.09 3.87
C GLU A 148 -9.35 -9.21 2.61
N ILE A 149 -10.55 -8.86 2.18
CA ILE A 149 -10.82 -7.74 1.27
C ILE A 149 -11.27 -6.58 2.16
N ASP A 150 -10.42 -5.59 2.32
CA ASP A 150 -10.62 -4.47 3.24
C ASP A 150 -11.72 -3.51 2.76
N ASP A 151 -12.11 -2.53 3.59
CA ASP A 151 -13.16 -1.57 3.30
C ASP A 151 -12.89 -0.81 1.99
N TYR A 152 -13.92 -0.64 1.16
CA TYR A 152 -13.90 0.09 -0.10
C TYR A 152 -12.85 -0.38 -1.12
N THR A 153 -12.24 -1.55 -0.94
CA THR A 153 -11.09 -2.00 -1.76
C THR A 153 -11.34 -1.90 -3.25
N PHE A 154 -12.51 -2.31 -3.74
CA PHE A 154 -12.91 -2.26 -5.16
C PHE A 154 -14.11 -1.34 -5.41
N SER A 155 -14.47 -0.48 -4.45
CA SER A 155 -15.60 0.43 -4.62
C SER A 155 -15.40 1.31 -5.85
N GLY A 156 -16.43 1.46 -6.68
CA GLY A 156 -16.38 2.23 -7.92
C GLY A 156 -15.64 1.56 -9.09
N CYS A 157 -15.25 0.27 -8.98
CA CYS A 157 -14.70 -0.50 -10.10
C CYS A 157 -15.82 -0.91 -11.07
N THR A 158 -16.39 0.06 -11.80
CA THR A 158 -17.62 -0.14 -12.57
C THR A 158 -17.52 -1.16 -13.71
N GLN A 159 -16.32 -1.44 -14.23
CA GLN A 159 -16.08 -2.41 -15.30
C GLN A 159 -15.66 -3.80 -14.78
N LEU A 160 -15.57 -3.99 -13.47
CA LEU A 160 -15.26 -5.30 -12.90
C LEU A 160 -16.47 -6.23 -13.08
N THR A 161 -16.28 -7.35 -13.79
CA THR A 161 -17.38 -8.28 -14.13
C THR A 161 -17.45 -9.49 -13.22
N ASP A 162 -16.30 -10.02 -12.88
CA ASP A 162 -16.18 -11.25 -12.09
C ASP A 162 -14.97 -11.16 -11.18
N ILE A 163 -15.11 -11.65 -9.97
CA ILE A 163 -14.00 -11.77 -9.04
C ILE A 163 -14.02 -13.16 -8.40
N LYS A 164 -12.86 -13.81 -8.40
CA LYS A 164 -12.67 -15.09 -7.76
C LYS A 164 -11.83 -14.89 -6.52
N LEU A 165 -12.44 -15.03 -5.36
CA LEU A 165 -11.78 -14.95 -4.06
C LEU A 165 -11.03 -16.26 -3.79
N SER A 166 -9.84 -16.17 -3.18
CA SER A 166 -9.13 -17.34 -2.68
C SER A 166 -9.83 -17.92 -1.44
N GLU A 167 -9.59 -19.19 -1.13
CA GLU A 167 -10.16 -19.82 0.09
C GLU A 167 -9.66 -19.23 1.39
N SER A 168 -8.52 -18.54 1.35
CA SER A 168 -7.97 -17.83 2.49
C SER A 168 -8.79 -16.60 2.89
N VAL A 169 -9.62 -16.05 1.98
CA VAL A 169 -10.42 -14.86 2.28
C VAL A 169 -11.56 -15.23 3.24
N THR A 170 -11.48 -14.73 4.46
CA THR A 170 -12.44 -14.95 5.55
C THR A 170 -13.29 -13.71 5.87
N TYR A 171 -12.89 -12.55 5.35
CA TYR A 171 -13.57 -11.28 5.62
C TYR A 171 -13.66 -10.41 4.37
N VAL A 172 -14.83 -9.78 4.19
CA VAL A 172 -15.08 -8.75 3.18
C VAL A 172 -15.60 -7.51 3.90
N GLY A 173 -14.87 -6.42 3.78
CA GLY A 173 -15.10 -5.16 4.47
C GLY A 173 -16.30 -4.38 3.97
N GLU A 174 -16.56 -3.26 4.65
CA GLU A 174 -17.67 -2.36 4.31
C GLU A 174 -17.50 -1.81 2.89
N SER A 175 -18.60 -1.83 2.12
CA SER A 175 -18.64 -1.26 0.76
C SER A 175 -17.50 -1.73 -0.17
N ALA A 176 -16.90 -2.89 0.09
CA ALA A 176 -15.74 -3.39 -0.66
C ALA A 176 -15.97 -3.47 -2.18
N PHE A 177 -17.21 -3.70 -2.61
CA PHE A 177 -17.65 -3.77 -4.02
C PHE A 177 -18.76 -2.77 -4.36
N GLU A 178 -18.94 -1.72 -3.55
CA GLU A 178 -19.96 -0.71 -3.80
C GLU A 178 -19.72 -0.06 -5.17
N GLY A 179 -20.79 0.15 -5.96
CA GLY A 179 -20.68 0.76 -7.28
C GLY A 179 -20.00 -0.09 -8.35
N CYS A 180 -19.68 -1.35 -8.11
CA CYS A 180 -19.26 -2.31 -9.13
C CYS A 180 -20.44 -2.72 -10.01
N SER A 181 -20.93 -1.77 -10.83
CA SER A 181 -22.23 -1.93 -11.53
C SER A 181 -22.30 -3.07 -12.56
N ASN A 182 -21.13 -3.55 -13.03
CA ASN A 182 -21.07 -4.67 -13.97
C ASN A 182 -20.66 -5.99 -13.28
N LEU A 183 -20.55 -6.02 -11.95
CA LEU A 183 -20.14 -7.23 -11.24
C LEU A 183 -21.27 -8.26 -11.26
N ASN A 184 -21.05 -9.35 -12.00
CA ASN A 184 -22.01 -10.43 -12.18
C ASN A 184 -21.84 -11.55 -11.16
N SER A 185 -20.58 -11.81 -10.77
CA SER A 185 -20.27 -12.89 -9.86
C SER A 185 -19.12 -12.59 -8.90
N VAL A 186 -19.29 -13.03 -7.67
CA VAL A 186 -18.22 -13.17 -6.68
C VAL A 186 -18.21 -14.65 -6.29
N THR A 187 -17.16 -15.36 -6.65
CA THR A 187 -17.04 -16.80 -6.39
C THR A 187 -15.88 -17.08 -5.45
N LEU A 188 -16.02 -18.12 -4.63
CA LEU A 188 -14.91 -18.68 -3.85
C LEU A 188 -14.13 -19.67 -4.71
N SER A 189 -12.82 -19.73 -4.56
CA SER A 189 -12.01 -20.83 -5.12
C SER A 189 -12.38 -22.11 -4.40
N GLU A 190 -12.83 -23.12 -5.13
CA GLU A 190 -12.89 -24.50 -4.62
C GLU A 190 -11.58 -25.20 -4.98
N ASN A 191 -11.04 -26.02 -4.05
CA ASN A 191 -9.92 -26.93 -4.31
C ASN A 191 -10.32 -28.09 -5.21
#